data_8b748d847fb2b1553402167412a76d5f
#
_entry.id   8b748d847fb2b1553402167412a76d5f
#
_cell.length_a   1.000
_cell.length_b   1.000
_cell.length_c   1.000
_cell.angle_alpha   90.00
_cell.angle_beta   90.00
_cell.angle_gamma   90.00
#
_symmetry.space_group_name_H-M   'P 1'
#
loop_
_entity.id
_entity.type
_entity.pdbx_description
1 polymer ?
#
loop_
_entity_poly.entity_id
_entity_poly.type
_entity_poly.pdbx_seq_one_letter_code
_entity_poly.pdbx_strand_id
1 'polypeptide(L)'
;MKPMQEGAAAGRHYGCPIAVVGMEVAFSHPELGKTYMAAMEELQRLFQQVLLQSGLTQEQAGPLAARLFALYEGELLLFRLSRDPERLVEMEQQLLAVYREYRKQYC
;
A
#
# COMPACT_ATOMS: atom_id res chain seq x y z
N MET A 1 -0.88 -3.72 12.26
CA MET A 1 -0.11 -2.45 12.11
C MET A 1 0.53 -1.97 13.39
N LYS A 2 0.36 -2.72 14.45
CA LYS A 2 0.92 -2.33 15.74
C LYS A 2 2.43 -2.07 15.72
N PRO A 3 3.26 -2.94 15.08
CA PRO A 3 4.70 -2.66 15.00
C PRO A 3 5.02 -1.36 14.25
N MET A 4 4.27 -1.05 13.20
CA MET A 4 4.46 0.19 12.45
C MET A 4 4.07 1.41 13.30
N GLN A 5 2.95 1.32 14.03
CA GLN A 5 2.50 2.41 14.90
C GLN A 5 3.47 2.64 16.05
N GLU A 6 3.96 1.59 16.66
CA GLU A 6 4.96 1.69 17.71
C GLU A 6 6.27 2.28 17.17
N GLY A 7 6.68 1.84 15.99
CA GLY A 7 7.85 2.38 15.33
C GLY A 7 7.70 3.84 14.96
N ALA A 8 6.49 4.24 14.49
CA ALA A 8 6.21 5.64 14.18
C ALA A 8 6.33 6.51 15.44
N ALA A 9 5.73 6.07 16.54
CA ALA A 9 5.81 6.79 17.81
C ALA A 9 7.24 6.92 18.31
N ALA A 10 8.07 5.88 18.07
CA ALA A 10 9.48 5.88 18.45
C ALA A 10 10.39 6.50 17.39
N GLY A 11 9.84 6.91 16.23
CA GLY A 11 10.62 7.49 15.15
C GLY A 11 11.45 6.46 14.36
N ARG A 12 11.07 5.18 14.36
CA ARG A 12 11.87 4.12 13.76
C ARG A 12 11.29 3.50 12.48
N HIS A 13 9.99 3.66 12.24
CA HIS A 13 9.33 3.12 11.04
C HIS A 13 8.54 4.21 10.34
N TYR A 14 8.78 4.40 9.06
CA TYR A 14 8.21 5.50 8.28
C TYR A 14 7.63 5.04 6.96
N GLY A 15 7.03 3.85 6.91
CA GLY A 15 6.38 3.36 5.71
C GLY A 15 6.73 1.91 5.42
N CYS A 16 6.52 1.48 4.19
CA CYS A 16 6.78 0.10 3.77
C CYS A 16 8.29 -0.11 3.60
N PRO A 17 8.94 -0.94 4.44
CA PRO A 17 10.38 -1.18 4.31
C PRO A 17 10.77 -1.75 2.95
N ILE A 18 9.92 -2.63 2.39
CA ILE A 18 10.19 -3.24 1.08
C ILE A 18 10.23 -2.17 0.00
N ALA A 19 9.25 -1.27 -0.02
CA ALA A 19 9.19 -0.21 -1.02
C ALA A 19 10.38 0.75 -0.90
N VAL A 20 10.72 1.15 0.33
CA VAL A 20 11.79 2.11 0.58
C VAL A 20 13.14 1.53 0.18
N VAL A 21 13.48 0.34 0.67
CA VAL A 21 14.75 -0.32 0.35
C VAL A 21 14.77 -0.67 -1.13
N GLY A 22 13.64 -1.13 -1.67
CA GLY A 22 13.54 -1.49 -3.08
C GLY A 22 13.83 -0.32 -4.01
N MET A 23 13.34 0.88 -3.69
CA MET A 23 13.62 2.07 -4.50
C MET A 23 15.12 2.41 -4.51
N GLU A 24 15.76 2.35 -3.36
CA GLU A 24 17.19 2.62 -3.25
C GLU A 24 18.02 1.57 -4.00
N VAL A 25 17.69 0.29 -3.82
CA VAL A 25 18.39 -0.82 -4.44
C VAL A 25 18.17 -0.85 -5.94
N ALA A 26 16.95 -0.59 -6.42
CA ALA A 26 16.64 -0.60 -7.85
C ALA A 26 17.44 0.44 -8.61
N PHE A 27 17.74 1.58 -7.98
CA PHE A 27 18.52 2.64 -8.59
C PHE A 27 19.98 2.22 -8.82
N SER A 28 20.57 1.55 -7.82
CA SER A 28 22.00 1.15 -7.88
C SER A 28 22.21 -0.28 -8.38
N HIS A 29 21.21 -1.16 -8.21
CA HIS A 29 21.31 -2.59 -8.54
C HIS A 29 20.01 -3.05 -9.22
N PRO A 30 19.83 -2.82 -10.53
CA PRO A 30 18.57 -3.12 -11.21
C PRO A 30 18.05 -4.55 -11.06
N GLU A 31 18.95 -5.53 -10.97
CA GLU A 31 18.54 -6.93 -10.81
C GLU A 31 17.87 -7.19 -9.47
N LEU A 32 18.38 -6.57 -8.41
CA LEU A 32 17.76 -6.64 -7.08
C LEU A 32 16.44 -5.87 -7.08
N GLY A 33 16.33 -4.81 -7.89
CA GLY A 33 15.08 -4.09 -8.05
C GLY A 33 13.96 -4.99 -8.53
N LYS A 34 14.23 -5.93 -9.42
CA LYS A 34 13.24 -6.89 -9.90
C LYS A 34 12.73 -7.80 -8.77
N THR A 35 13.63 -8.19 -7.87
CA THR A 35 13.26 -9.01 -6.70
C THR A 35 12.31 -8.23 -5.79
N TYR A 36 12.61 -6.97 -5.53
CA TYR A 36 11.73 -6.11 -4.72
C TYR A 36 10.40 -5.86 -5.42
N MET A 37 10.41 -5.68 -6.74
CA MET A 37 9.17 -5.52 -7.49
C MET A 37 8.28 -6.75 -7.38
N ALA A 38 8.86 -7.94 -7.46
CA ALA A 38 8.10 -9.18 -7.27
C ALA A 38 7.45 -9.24 -5.89
N ALA A 39 8.15 -8.79 -4.84
CA ALA A 39 7.59 -8.72 -3.49
C ALA A 39 6.43 -7.73 -3.43
N MET A 40 6.54 -6.59 -4.10
CA MET A 40 5.47 -5.60 -4.14
C MET A 40 4.25 -6.14 -4.88
N GLU A 41 4.44 -6.86 -5.97
CA GLU A 41 3.35 -7.50 -6.69
C GLU A 41 2.63 -8.53 -5.83
N GLU A 42 3.38 -9.25 -4.99
CA GLU A 42 2.79 -10.21 -4.06
C GLU A 42 1.90 -9.51 -3.03
N LEU A 43 2.34 -8.37 -2.50
CA LEU A 43 1.52 -7.56 -1.59
C LEU A 43 0.24 -7.07 -2.29
N GLN A 44 0.35 -6.64 -3.55
CA GLN A 44 -0.81 -6.21 -4.32
C GLN A 44 -1.81 -7.36 -4.50
N ARG A 45 -1.32 -8.58 -4.70
CA ARG A 45 -2.20 -9.74 -4.82
C ARG A 45 -2.99 -10.00 -3.53
N LEU A 46 -2.42 -9.71 -2.37
CA LEU A 46 -3.15 -9.81 -1.11
C LEU A 46 -4.34 -8.84 -1.07
N PHE A 47 -4.15 -7.62 -1.56
CA PHE A 47 -5.25 -6.65 -1.70
C PHE A 47 -6.34 -7.22 -2.59
N GLN A 48 -5.96 -7.81 -3.73
CA GLN A 48 -6.90 -8.40 -4.67
C GLN A 48 -7.70 -9.54 -4.04
N GLN A 49 -7.03 -10.40 -3.27
CA GLN A 49 -7.69 -11.51 -2.59
C GLN A 49 -8.76 -11.03 -1.61
N VAL A 50 -8.46 -10.00 -0.84
CA VAL A 50 -9.43 -9.42 0.10
C VAL A 50 -10.64 -8.89 -0.65
N LEU A 51 -10.43 -8.22 -1.78
CA LEU A 51 -11.52 -7.69 -2.59
C LEU A 51 -12.38 -8.79 -3.20
N LEU A 52 -11.77 -9.88 -3.65
CA LEU A 52 -12.51 -11.05 -4.14
C LEU A 52 -13.36 -11.66 -3.04
N GLN A 53 -12.83 -11.75 -1.83
CA GLN A 53 -13.57 -12.26 -0.68
C GLN A 53 -14.74 -11.34 -0.30
N SER A 54 -14.66 -10.06 -0.63
CA SER A 54 -15.73 -9.11 -0.36
C SER A 54 -16.85 -9.15 -1.41
N GLY A 55 -16.73 -10.01 -2.42
CA GLY A 55 -17.76 -10.21 -3.41
C GLY A 55 -17.55 -9.58 -4.78
N LEU A 56 -16.40 -8.93 -4.98
CA LEU A 56 -16.07 -8.36 -6.29
C LEU A 56 -15.62 -9.45 -7.25
N THR A 57 -15.87 -9.23 -8.55
CA THR A 57 -15.38 -10.14 -9.58
C THR A 57 -13.88 -9.94 -9.82
N GLN A 58 -13.25 -10.89 -10.51
CA GLN A 58 -11.84 -10.76 -10.91
C GLN A 58 -11.60 -9.48 -11.71
N GLU A 59 -12.51 -9.17 -12.61
CA GLU A 59 -12.40 -7.98 -13.47
C GLU A 59 -12.48 -6.68 -12.67
N GLN A 60 -13.24 -6.69 -11.58
CA GLN A 60 -13.36 -5.53 -10.68
C GLN A 60 -12.22 -5.46 -9.69
N ALA A 61 -11.84 -6.59 -9.11
CA ALA A 61 -10.86 -6.65 -8.03
C ALA A 61 -9.45 -6.29 -8.51
N GLY A 62 -9.07 -6.70 -9.71
CA GLY A 62 -7.72 -6.42 -10.23
C GLY A 62 -7.40 -4.93 -10.30
N PRO A 63 -8.17 -4.15 -11.08
CA PRO A 63 -7.91 -2.70 -11.18
C PRO A 63 -8.06 -1.96 -9.86
N LEU A 64 -9.04 -2.35 -9.04
CA LEU A 64 -9.24 -1.70 -7.75
C LEU A 64 -8.08 -1.99 -6.79
N ALA A 65 -7.59 -3.25 -6.78
CA ALA A 65 -6.43 -3.61 -5.97
C ALA A 65 -5.21 -2.78 -6.35
N ALA A 66 -4.98 -2.57 -7.65
CA ALA A 66 -3.87 -1.75 -8.12
C ALA A 66 -3.99 -0.31 -7.62
N ARG A 67 -5.18 0.28 -7.69
CA ARG A 67 -5.42 1.64 -7.20
C ARG A 67 -5.23 1.74 -5.70
N LEU A 68 -5.82 0.82 -4.95
CA LEU A 68 -5.71 0.84 -3.49
C LEU A 68 -4.27 0.61 -3.03
N PHE A 69 -3.56 -0.28 -3.70
CA PHE A 69 -2.16 -0.56 -3.38
C PHE A 69 -1.28 0.67 -3.64
N ALA A 70 -1.46 1.33 -4.79
CA ALA A 70 -0.70 2.53 -5.12
C ALA A 70 -0.97 3.65 -4.11
N LEU A 71 -2.24 3.83 -3.72
CA LEU A 71 -2.63 4.82 -2.72
C LEU A 71 -2.01 4.49 -1.37
N TYR A 72 -2.07 3.22 -0.96
CA TYR A 72 -1.47 2.74 0.27
C TYR A 72 0.02 3.05 0.33
N GLU A 73 0.75 2.69 -0.71
CA GLU A 73 2.20 2.93 -0.76
C GLU A 73 2.53 4.42 -0.81
N GLY A 74 1.74 5.21 -1.55
CA GLY A 74 1.94 6.66 -1.60
C GLY A 74 1.70 7.34 -0.26
N GLU A 75 0.65 6.93 0.45
CA GLU A 75 0.36 7.47 1.77
C GLU A 75 1.42 7.05 2.81
N LEU A 76 1.95 5.83 2.71
CA LEU A 76 3.05 5.41 3.56
C LEU A 76 4.30 6.23 3.32
N LEU A 77 4.58 6.56 2.06
CA LEU A 77 5.71 7.44 1.74
C LEU A 77 5.53 8.81 2.37
N LEU A 78 4.33 9.39 2.27
CA LEU A 78 4.03 10.68 2.88
C LEU A 78 4.13 10.62 4.40
N PHE A 79 3.67 9.52 5.01
CA PHE A 79 3.84 9.29 6.44
C PHE A 79 5.32 9.26 6.81
N ARG A 80 6.13 8.54 6.04
CA ARG A 80 7.57 8.46 6.27
C ARG A 80 8.23 9.84 6.24
N LEU A 81 7.84 10.68 5.27
CA LEU A 81 8.42 12.01 5.13
C LEU A 81 7.95 12.98 6.22
N SER A 82 6.67 12.93 6.57
CA SER A 82 6.09 13.85 7.55
C SER A 82 6.35 13.41 8.99
N ARG A 83 6.53 12.12 9.23
CA ARG A 83 6.64 11.51 10.57
C ARG A 83 5.41 11.78 11.45
N ASP A 84 4.27 12.04 10.80
CA ASP A 84 3.04 12.39 11.50
C ASP A 84 2.10 11.17 11.53
N PRO A 85 1.82 10.59 12.71
CA PRO A 85 0.93 9.43 12.82
C PRO A 85 -0.49 9.67 12.29
N GLU A 86 -0.94 10.93 12.23
CA GLU A 86 -2.25 11.27 11.67
C GLU A 86 -2.36 10.86 10.19
N ARG A 87 -1.22 10.78 9.50
CA ARG A 87 -1.18 10.30 8.12
C ARG A 87 -1.71 8.86 7.98
N LEU A 88 -1.53 8.04 9.00
CA LEU A 88 -2.05 6.67 8.98
C LEU A 88 -3.58 6.66 9.06
N VAL A 89 -4.15 7.58 9.82
CA VAL A 89 -5.61 7.75 9.90
C VAL A 89 -6.15 8.25 8.57
N GLU A 90 -5.49 9.23 7.97
CA GLU A 90 -5.87 9.75 6.64
C GLU A 90 -5.78 8.67 5.57
N MET A 91 -4.75 7.83 5.63
CA MET A 91 -4.59 6.70 4.71
C MET A 91 -5.80 5.78 4.78
N GLU A 92 -6.21 5.40 5.97
CA GLU A 92 -7.38 4.54 6.16
C GLU A 92 -8.63 5.18 5.56
N GLN A 93 -8.85 6.47 5.82
CA GLN A 93 -10.00 7.18 5.29
C GLN A 93 -9.99 7.25 3.76
N GLN A 94 -8.82 7.47 3.17
CA GLN A 94 -8.68 7.53 1.71
C GLN A 94 -8.92 6.18 1.07
N LEU A 95 -8.37 5.11 1.65
CA LEU A 95 -8.59 3.76 1.14
C LEU A 95 -10.07 3.39 1.16
N LEU A 96 -10.75 3.68 2.28
CA LEU A 96 -12.18 3.42 2.41
C LEU A 96 -13.00 4.25 1.42
N ALA A 97 -12.65 5.51 1.23
CA ALA A 97 -13.34 6.38 0.30
C ALA A 97 -13.25 5.86 -1.14
N VAL A 98 -12.06 5.45 -1.58
CA VAL A 98 -11.86 4.90 -2.91
C VAL A 98 -12.65 3.59 -3.07
N TYR A 99 -12.60 2.72 -2.07
CA TYR A 99 -13.32 1.45 -2.10
C TYR A 99 -14.83 1.66 -2.21
N ARG A 100 -15.39 2.53 -1.38
CA ARG A 100 -16.83 2.83 -1.35
C ARG A 100 -17.29 3.44 -2.67
N GLU A 101 -16.51 4.37 -3.20
CA GLU A 101 -16.82 5.03 -4.46
C GLU A 101 -16.84 4.03 -5.62
N TYR A 102 -15.86 3.13 -5.65
CA TYR A 102 -15.79 2.10 -6.67
C TYR A 102 -17.00 1.17 -6.59
N ARG A 103 -17.36 0.73 -5.41
CA ARG A 103 -18.53 -0.13 -5.24
C ARG A 103 -19.82 0.56 -5.66
N LYS A 104 -19.95 1.83 -5.33
CA LYS A 104 -21.12 2.64 -5.70
C LYS A 104 -21.26 2.74 -7.21
N GLN A 105 -20.14 2.85 -7.93
CA GLN A 105 -20.13 3.02 -9.38
C GLN A 105 -20.33 1.70 -10.12
N TYR A 106 -19.78 0.59 -9.65
CA TYR A 106 -19.70 -0.66 -10.38
C TYR A 106 -20.49 -1.82 -9.75
N CYS A 107 -21.07 -1.60 -8.60
CA CYS A 107 -21.92 -2.57 -7.93
C CYS A 107 -23.21 -1.91 -7.50
#